data_3f32552441ce22371f5bb7394f22a7df
#
_entry.id   3f32552441ce22371f5bb7394f22a7df
#
_cell.length_a   1.000
_cell.length_b   1.000
_cell.length_c   1.000
_cell.angle_alpha   90.00
_cell.angle_beta   90.00
_cell.angle_gamma   90.00
#
_symmetry.space_group_name_H-M   'P 1'
#
loop_
_entity.id
_entity.type
_entity.pdbx_description
1 polymer ?
#
loop_
_entity_poly.entity_id
_entity_poly.type
_entity_poly.pdbx_seq_one_letter_code
_entity_poly.pdbx_strand_id
1 'polypeptide(L)'
;MNREEYDVIVVGAGHAGCEAAAAAAAMGSRVLLITLDMNKIAQLSCNPAMGGIAKGQIVREVDALGGWSGWISDASSIQFRMLNRSKGPAMWSPRAQIDRMRFMERWRETLDTIPNLHIWQDGVAELLVKNKRVIGVKTLLLKEFYSRSVVLTVGTFLGGMMHFGRTMIPGGRISEPASYGLTEQLRDLGCRTDRMKTGTPARIDGRSVDWSLTTEQKGDEGDFHHFSYCTEGANTLRQLFCHILYTSPECHEILRASLADSPLYNGQIQSIGPRYCPSIETKIVTFADKEQHQLFLEPEGENTNEYYLNGFSSSLPLEVQLEALRTLPALRNVRIYRPGYAIEYDFFDPTQLYPTLAHKLLGGLYMAGQINGTTGYEEAAGQGILAGINAHNEVHGLGDFVLQRSEAYIGVLVDDLVTKGVDEPYRMFTSRAEFRTLLRQDNADDRLTPYAIKLGLASELRRNRFTYKEQMIEEVKAFMAQYSVRPDRVNSLLEQQGEQPLKHAIRLRELLLRPRLTLDHLLDVLPPFRTFVEKIVSQREEILERVEIDVKYAGYIEREKQQADRAMRLESITLGNRFDYLSLEQLSTEARQKLDRIRPETIGQAARIPGVSPHDISVLLVLCGR
;
A
#
# COMPACT_ATOMS: atom_id res chain seq x y z
N MET A 1 -19.67 -30.75 -23.03
CA MET A 1 -19.57 -30.14 -21.71
C MET A 1 -19.83 -28.65 -21.86
N ASN A 2 -20.74 -28.05 -21.09
CA ASN A 2 -20.91 -26.60 -21.13
C ASN A 2 -19.61 -25.96 -20.63
N ARG A 3 -19.03 -25.06 -21.43
CA ARG A 3 -17.90 -24.23 -21.00
C ARG A 3 -18.35 -23.34 -19.86
N GLU A 4 -17.58 -23.33 -18.79
CA GLU A 4 -17.82 -22.43 -17.68
C GLU A 4 -17.07 -21.12 -17.94
N GLU A 5 -17.81 -20.08 -18.28
CA GLU A 5 -17.28 -18.80 -18.75
C GLU A 5 -17.50 -17.71 -17.71
N TYR A 6 -16.48 -16.88 -17.50
CA TYR A 6 -16.46 -15.71 -16.65
C TYR A 6 -16.03 -14.48 -17.44
N ASP A 7 -16.34 -13.30 -16.96
CA ASP A 7 -15.81 -12.07 -17.55
C ASP A 7 -14.35 -11.91 -17.15
N VAL A 8 -14.06 -12.08 -15.85
CA VAL A 8 -12.73 -11.93 -15.26
C VAL A 8 -12.42 -13.13 -14.38
N ILE A 9 -11.21 -13.69 -14.52
CA ILE A 9 -10.64 -14.66 -13.56
C ILE A 9 -9.51 -13.97 -12.79
N VAL A 10 -9.53 -14.06 -11.46
CA VAL A 10 -8.46 -13.58 -10.60
C VAL A 10 -7.76 -14.76 -9.96
N VAL A 11 -6.44 -14.84 -10.12
CA VAL A 11 -5.61 -15.94 -9.63
C VAL A 11 -4.82 -15.49 -8.40
N GLY A 12 -5.14 -16.07 -7.25
CA GLY A 12 -4.59 -15.71 -5.95
C GLY A 12 -5.53 -14.80 -5.15
N ALA A 13 -5.84 -15.19 -3.90
CA ALA A 13 -6.68 -14.42 -2.98
C ALA A 13 -5.86 -13.75 -1.87
N GLY A 14 -4.71 -13.15 -2.22
CA GLY A 14 -4.01 -12.18 -1.40
C GLY A 14 -4.67 -10.80 -1.47
N HIS A 15 -4.05 -9.77 -0.86
CA HIS A 15 -4.62 -8.41 -0.82
C HIS A 15 -4.94 -7.87 -2.22
N ALA A 16 -4.06 -8.09 -3.20
CA ALA A 16 -4.30 -7.67 -4.59
C ALA A 16 -5.49 -8.43 -5.22
N GLY A 17 -5.55 -9.74 -5.03
CA GLY A 17 -6.61 -10.55 -5.62
C GLY A 17 -7.98 -10.27 -5.01
N CYS A 18 -8.05 -10.05 -3.71
CA CYS A 18 -9.29 -9.70 -3.03
C CYS A 18 -9.86 -8.37 -3.54
N GLU A 19 -9.03 -7.32 -3.62
CA GLU A 19 -9.46 -6.02 -4.14
C GLU A 19 -9.80 -6.08 -5.63
N ALA A 20 -9.02 -6.80 -6.45
CA ALA A 20 -9.30 -6.95 -7.87
C ALA A 20 -10.63 -7.66 -8.14
N ALA A 21 -10.86 -8.77 -7.43
CA ALA A 21 -12.08 -9.56 -7.59
C ALA A 21 -13.31 -8.79 -7.09
N ALA A 22 -13.20 -8.14 -5.94
CA ALA A 22 -14.27 -7.33 -5.37
C ALA A 22 -14.65 -6.16 -6.28
N ALA A 23 -13.65 -5.41 -6.80
CA ALA A 23 -13.89 -4.27 -7.68
C ALA A 23 -14.55 -4.70 -9.00
N ALA A 24 -13.99 -5.70 -9.69
CA ALA A 24 -14.55 -6.16 -10.97
C ALA A 24 -15.99 -6.71 -10.81
N ALA A 25 -16.26 -7.45 -9.73
CA ALA A 25 -17.60 -7.99 -9.46
C ALA A 25 -18.60 -6.89 -9.07
N ALA A 26 -18.20 -5.91 -8.24
CA ALA A 26 -19.04 -4.77 -7.87
C ALA A 26 -19.43 -3.90 -9.08
N MET A 27 -18.55 -3.81 -10.09
CA MET A 27 -18.84 -3.14 -11.37
C MET A 27 -19.74 -3.97 -12.29
N GLY A 28 -20.10 -5.20 -11.94
CA GLY A 28 -21.04 -6.04 -12.66
C GLY A 28 -20.44 -7.16 -13.51
N SER A 29 -19.14 -7.37 -13.49
CA SER A 29 -18.51 -8.55 -14.13
C SER A 29 -18.84 -9.83 -13.37
N ARG A 30 -18.98 -10.93 -14.10
CA ARG A 30 -18.99 -12.27 -13.52
C ARG A 30 -17.55 -12.70 -13.26
N VAL A 31 -17.18 -12.80 -11.98
CA VAL A 31 -15.78 -13.00 -11.54
C VAL A 31 -15.59 -14.38 -10.92
N LEU A 32 -14.48 -15.05 -11.26
CA LEU A 32 -13.98 -16.22 -10.56
C LEU A 32 -12.68 -15.88 -9.83
N LEU A 33 -12.66 -16.00 -8.50
CA LEU A 33 -11.47 -15.89 -7.67
C LEU A 33 -10.93 -17.29 -7.35
N ILE A 34 -9.74 -17.63 -7.83
CA ILE A 34 -9.09 -18.93 -7.59
C ILE A 34 -8.02 -18.77 -6.52
N THR A 35 -8.04 -19.61 -5.49
CA THR A 35 -7.07 -19.58 -4.39
C THR A 35 -6.67 -20.99 -3.96
N LEU A 36 -5.41 -21.16 -3.54
CA LEU A 36 -4.90 -22.43 -3.01
C LEU A 36 -5.61 -22.86 -1.72
N ASP A 37 -5.97 -21.90 -0.88
CA ASP A 37 -6.63 -22.18 0.41
C ASP A 37 -7.63 -21.05 0.75
N MET A 38 -8.91 -21.40 0.77
CA MET A 38 -9.99 -20.46 1.10
C MET A 38 -9.97 -19.99 2.57
N ASN A 39 -9.27 -20.69 3.46
CA ASN A 39 -9.12 -20.29 4.87
C ASN A 39 -7.98 -19.29 5.09
N LYS A 40 -7.25 -18.93 4.01
CA LYS A 40 -6.09 -18.03 4.07
C LYS A 40 -6.25 -16.81 3.17
N ILE A 41 -7.47 -16.47 2.82
CA ILE A 41 -7.80 -15.28 2.02
C ILE A 41 -7.27 -14.02 2.73
N ALA A 42 -6.57 -13.17 2.00
CA ALA A 42 -5.95 -11.93 2.47
C ALA A 42 -5.08 -12.08 3.73
N GLN A 43 -4.48 -13.24 3.93
CA GLN A 43 -3.65 -13.48 5.12
C GLN A 43 -2.49 -12.49 5.23
N LEU A 44 -2.35 -11.87 6.41
CA LEU A 44 -1.20 -11.05 6.78
C LEU A 44 0.02 -11.94 7.03
N SER A 45 0.75 -12.27 5.97
CA SER A 45 1.83 -13.30 5.99
C SER A 45 3.09 -12.82 6.69
N CYS A 46 3.35 -11.51 6.71
CA CYS A 46 4.49 -10.89 7.35
C CYS A 46 4.04 -10.29 8.69
N ASN A 47 4.02 -8.98 8.84
CA ASN A 47 3.60 -8.32 10.08
C ASN A 47 2.06 -8.23 10.18
N PRO A 48 1.49 -8.35 11.40
CA PRO A 48 0.05 -8.22 11.62
C PRO A 48 -0.37 -6.73 11.73
N ALA A 49 -0.10 -5.94 10.70
CA ALA A 49 -0.39 -4.51 10.67
C ALA A 49 -0.73 -4.03 9.28
N MET A 50 -1.60 -3.03 9.20
CA MET A 50 -1.94 -2.29 7.97
C MET A 50 -1.57 -0.82 8.10
N GLY A 51 -1.15 -0.22 6.99
CA GLY A 51 -0.75 1.18 6.96
C GLY A 51 0.69 1.44 7.41
N GLY A 52 0.93 2.66 7.88
CA GLY A 52 2.26 3.19 8.13
C GLY A 52 2.68 4.25 7.11
N ILE A 53 3.93 4.69 7.16
CA ILE A 53 4.43 5.81 6.35
C ILE A 53 4.20 5.56 4.86
N ALA A 54 3.49 6.46 4.18
CA ALA A 54 2.98 6.37 2.81
C ALA A 54 1.96 5.26 2.55
N LYS A 55 1.99 4.19 3.32
CA LYS A 55 1.12 3.03 3.15
C LYS A 55 -0.29 3.29 3.66
N GLY A 56 -0.41 4.00 4.80
CA GLY A 56 -1.71 4.44 5.30
C GLY A 56 -2.46 5.32 4.29
N GLN A 57 -1.74 6.15 3.53
CA GLN A 57 -2.32 6.92 2.43
C GLN A 57 -2.89 6.00 1.35
N ILE A 58 -2.16 4.95 0.94
CA ILE A 58 -2.66 3.98 -0.05
C ILE A 58 -3.93 3.28 0.45
N VAL A 59 -3.99 2.86 1.71
CA VAL A 59 -5.21 2.23 2.27
C VAL A 59 -6.41 3.18 2.21
N ARG A 60 -6.20 4.47 2.56
CA ARG A 60 -7.24 5.51 2.44
C ARG A 60 -7.67 5.72 0.98
N GLU A 61 -6.74 5.64 0.04
CA GLU A 61 -7.03 5.75 -1.40
C GLU A 61 -7.78 4.54 -1.95
N VAL A 62 -7.40 3.32 -1.55
CA VAL A 62 -8.14 2.08 -1.87
C VAL A 62 -9.57 2.18 -1.34
N ASP A 63 -9.75 2.61 -0.08
CA ASP A 63 -11.08 2.80 0.50
C ASP A 63 -11.88 3.86 -0.26
N ALA A 64 -11.29 5.01 -0.58
CA ALA A 64 -11.96 6.09 -1.33
C ALA A 64 -12.44 5.64 -2.71
N LEU A 65 -11.71 4.73 -3.38
CA LEU A 65 -12.11 4.09 -4.63
C LEU A 65 -13.21 3.03 -4.46
N GLY A 66 -13.63 2.74 -3.24
CA GLY A 66 -14.65 1.72 -2.96
C GLY A 66 -14.10 0.34 -2.64
N GLY A 67 -12.78 0.22 -2.40
CA GLY A 67 -12.14 -1.01 -1.92
C GLY A 67 -12.48 -1.32 -0.46
N TRP A 68 -12.09 -2.49 0.00
CA TRP A 68 -12.49 -3.06 1.27
C TRP A 68 -11.40 -3.10 2.34
N SER A 69 -10.12 -3.02 1.94
CA SER A 69 -8.98 -3.13 2.87
C SER A 69 -9.03 -2.14 4.02
N GLY A 70 -9.52 -0.91 3.78
CA GLY A 70 -9.66 0.12 4.82
C GLY A 70 -10.70 -0.28 5.87
N TRP A 71 -11.91 -0.59 5.44
CA TRP A 71 -13.02 -0.97 6.32
C TRP A 71 -12.71 -2.26 7.12
N ILE A 72 -12.13 -3.27 6.46
CA ILE A 72 -11.77 -4.53 7.10
C ILE A 72 -10.64 -4.33 8.12
N SER A 73 -9.69 -3.41 7.82
CA SER A 73 -8.62 -3.05 8.77
C SER A 73 -9.20 -2.40 10.02
N ASP A 74 -10.16 -1.49 9.89
CA ASP A 74 -10.82 -0.87 11.04
C ASP A 74 -11.57 -1.91 11.87
N ALA A 75 -12.34 -2.80 11.22
CA ALA A 75 -13.10 -3.87 11.88
C ALA A 75 -12.22 -4.93 12.57
N SER A 76 -10.94 -4.99 12.26
CA SER A 76 -9.99 -5.97 12.79
C SER A 76 -8.85 -5.32 13.60
N SER A 77 -8.91 -4.00 13.84
CA SER A 77 -7.86 -3.24 14.52
C SER A 77 -7.86 -3.47 16.02
N ILE A 78 -6.71 -3.86 16.55
CA ILE A 78 -6.43 -4.04 17.97
C ILE A 78 -5.49 -2.95 18.53
N GLN A 79 -5.01 -2.04 17.69
CA GLN A 79 -4.34 -0.81 18.07
C GLN A 79 -4.32 0.12 16.85
N PHE A 80 -4.53 1.41 17.08
CA PHE A 80 -4.42 2.42 16.04
C PHE A 80 -3.43 3.51 16.44
N ARG A 81 -2.67 4.04 15.46
CA ARG A 81 -1.75 5.17 15.63
C ARG A 81 -1.68 6.02 14.37
N MET A 82 -1.74 7.35 14.56
CA MET A 82 -1.38 8.30 13.50
C MET A 82 0.11 8.63 13.57
N LEU A 83 0.89 8.06 12.66
CA LEU A 83 2.33 8.30 12.61
C LEU A 83 2.67 9.68 12.04
N ASN A 84 3.83 10.22 12.45
CA ASN A 84 4.38 11.49 11.96
C ASN A 84 3.52 12.74 12.24
N ARG A 85 2.68 12.76 13.27
CA ARG A 85 1.87 13.95 13.63
C ARG A 85 2.71 15.22 13.76
N SER A 86 3.92 15.14 14.31
CA SER A 86 4.83 16.28 14.46
C SER A 86 5.41 16.82 13.16
N LYS A 87 5.28 16.08 12.04
CA LYS A 87 5.84 16.47 10.73
C LYS A 87 4.83 17.15 9.80
N GLY A 88 3.61 17.37 10.28
CA GLY A 88 2.54 18.02 9.54
C GLY A 88 1.70 17.08 8.65
N PRO A 89 0.52 17.56 8.16
CA PRO A 89 -0.53 16.75 7.54
C PRO A 89 -0.07 15.96 6.30
N ALA A 90 0.86 16.51 5.52
CA ALA A 90 1.42 15.83 4.34
C ALA A 90 2.18 14.53 4.68
N MET A 91 2.57 14.36 5.95
CA MET A 91 3.33 13.22 6.43
C MET A 91 2.52 12.31 7.38
N TRP A 92 1.34 12.72 7.79
CA TRP A 92 0.47 11.92 8.65
C TRP A 92 0.12 10.62 7.96
N SER A 93 0.30 9.52 8.68
CA SER A 93 0.17 8.19 8.09
C SER A 93 -0.50 7.26 9.10
N PRO A 94 -1.76 6.86 8.89
CA PRO A 94 -2.45 5.94 9.76
C PRO A 94 -1.82 4.56 9.72
N ARG A 95 -1.72 3.91 10.89
CA ARG A 95 -1.28 2.54 11.05
C ARG A 95 -2.12 1.84 12.10
N ALA A 96 -2.64 0.66 11.77
CA ALA A 96 -3.31 -0.21 12.71
C ALA A 96 -2.55 -1.52 12.90
N GLN A 97 -2.48 -1.97 14.15
CA GLN A 97 -2.17 -3.36 14.48
C GLN A 97 -3.45 -4.16 14.31
N ILE A 98 -3.36 -5.30 13.65
CA ILE A 98 -4.51 -6.06 13.16
C ILE A 98 -4.60 -7.42 13.84
N ASP A 99 -5.79 -7.81 14.30
CA ASP A 99 -6.09 -9.21 14.57
C ASP A 99 -6.12 -9.99 13.25
N ARG A 100 -5.08 -10.78 13.01
CA ARG A 100 -4.89 -11.50 11.76
C ARG A 100 -6.02 -12.46 11.44
N MET A 101 -6.58 -13.14 12.43
CA MET A 101 -7.65 -14.12 12.23
C MET A 101 -8.96 -13.41 11.86
N ARG A 102 -9.29 -12.33 12.59
CA ARG A 102 -10.46 -11.49 12.29
C ARG A 102 -10.38 -10.86 10.91
N PHE A 103 -9.20 -10.43 10.50
CA PHE A 103 -8.98 -9.82 9.19
C PHE A 103 -9.28 -10.81 8.05
N MET A 104 -8.79 -12.06 8.15
CA MET A 104 -9.09 -13.11 7.17
C MET A 104 -10.59 -13.46 7.16
N GLU A 105 -11.19 -13.60 8.33
CA GLU A 105 -12.63 -13.88 8.49
C GLU A 105 -13.49 -12.78 7.84
N ARG A 106 -13.18 -11.50 8.12
CA ARG A 106 -13.90 -10.35 7.55
C ARG A 106 -13.76 -10.26 6.05
N TRP A 107 -12.55 -10.53 5.51
CA TRP A 107 -12.38 -10.62 4.07
C TRP A 107 -13.22 -11.73 3.46
N ARG A 108 -13.22 -12.90 4.05
CA ARG A 108 -14.03 -14.01 3.56
C ARG A 108 -15.52 -13.69 3.58
N GLU A 109 -16.03 -13.19 4.68
CA GLU A 109 -17.41 -12.74 4.82
C GLU A 109 -17.77 -11.69 3.75
N THR A 110 -16.90 -10.70 3.56
CA THR A 110 -17.11 -9.65 2.57
C THR A 110 -17.21 -10.21 1.16
N LEU A 111 -16.27 -11.05 0.75
CA LEU A 111 -16.26 -11.64 -0.59
C LEU A 111 -17.50 -12.53 -0.83
N ASP A 112 -17.95 -13.25 0.16
CA ASP A 112 -19.15 -14.10 0.06
C ASP A 112 -20.46 -13.27 -0.09
N THR A 113 -20.45 -11.97 0.26
CA THR A 113 -21.62 -11.08 0.07
C THR A 113 -21.66 -10.40 -1.29
N ILE A 114 -20.56 -10.40 -2.06
CA ILE A 114 -20.49 -9.69 -3.34
C ILE A 114 -21.21 -10.51 -4.43
N PRO A 115 -22.28 -9.98 -5.04
CA PRO A 115 -22.92 -10.64 -6.17
C PRO A 115 -21.95 -10.87 -7.34
N ASN A 116 -22.17 -11.92 -8.12
CA ASN A 116 -21.36 -12.29 -9.30
C ASN A 116 -19.90 -12.68 -9.01
N LEU A 117 -19.50 -12.77 -7.74
CA LEU A 117 -18.19 -13.28 -7.33
C LEU A 117 -18.29 -14.74 -6.90
N HIS A 118 -17.58 -15.61 -7.61
CA HIS A 118 -17.44 -17.03 -7.27
C HIS A 118 -16.03 -17.30 -6.78
N ILE A 119 -15.87 -18.13 -5.76
CA ILE A 119 -14.58 -18.54 -5.21
C ILE A 119 -14.36 -20.02 -5.52
N TRP A 120 -13.16 -20.37 -6.00
CA TRP A 120 -12.75 -21.73 -6.30
C TRP A 120 -11.43 -22.06 -5.60
N GLN A 121 -11.41 -23.14 -4.85
CA GLN A 121 -10.18 -23.60 -4.19
C GLN A 121 -9.42 -24.57 -5.07
N ASP A 122 -8.35 -24.09 -5.68
CA ASP A 122 -7.41 -24.89 -6.49
C ASP A 122 -6.16 -24.04 -6.78
N GLY A 123 -5.11 -24.66 -7.31
CA GLY A 123 -3.97 -23.97 -7.92
C GLY A 123 -4.14 -23.81 -9.42
N VAL A 124 -3.67 -22.70 -9.98
CA VAL A 124 -3.60 -22.52 -11.44
C VAL A 124 -2.25 -23.03 -11.93
N ALA A 125 -2.29 -24.00 -12.85
CA ALA A 125 -1.12 -24.63 -13.46
C ALA A 125 -0.64 -23.90 -14.71
N GLU A 126 -1.58 -23.47 -15.57
CA GLU A 126 -1.25 -22.80 -16.83
C GLU A 126 -2.34 -21.81 -17.27
N LEU A 127 -1.96 -20.85 -18.09
CA LEU A 127 -2.86 -19.96 -18.81
C LEU A 127 -3.29 -20.62 -20.13
N LEU A 128 -4.57 -20.51 -20.47
CA LEU A 128 -5.07 -20.85 -21.79
C LEU A 128 -4.83 -19.65 -22.71
N VAL A 129 -3.94 -19.79 -23.70
CA VAL A 129 -3.53 -18.70 -24.59
C VAL A 129 -3.85 -19.05 -26.04
N LYS A 130 -4.46 -18.08 -26.75
CA LYS A 130 -4.73 -18.19 -28.18
C LYS A 130 -4.42 -16.86 -28.87
N ASN A 131 -3.60 -16.90 -29.93
CA ASN A 131 -3.23 -15.70 -30.71
C ASN A 131 -2.72 -14.54 -29.82
N LYS A 132 -1.79 -14.82 -28.90
CA LYS A 132 -1.25 -13.86 -27.93
C LYS A 132 -2.32 -13.21 -27.03
N ARG A 133 -3.45 -13.84 -26.83
CA ARG A 133 -4.49 -13.43 -25.88
C ARG A 133 -4.78 -14.54 -24.89
N VAL A 134 -4.85 -14.20 -23.62
CA VAL A 134 -5.30 -15.10 -22.56
C VAL A 134 -6.81 -15.25 -22.69
N ILE A 135 -7.28 -16.50 -22.69
CA ILE A 135 -8.69 -16.87 -22.84
C ILE A 135 -9.21 -17.71 -21.66
N GLY A 136 -8.42 -17.85 -20.60
CA GLY A 136 -8.78 -18.61 -19.41
C GLY A 136 -7.56 -19.22 -18.71
N VAL A 137 -7.84 -20.12 -17.79
CA VAL A 137 -6.84 -20.83 -16.99
C VAL A 137 -7.16 -22.32 -16.91
N LYS A 138 -6.12 -23.14 -16.67
CA LYS A 138 -6.25 -24.54 -16.29
C LYS A 138 -5.66 -24.76 -14.91
N THR A 139 -6.40 -25.44 -14.06
CA THR A 139 -6.05 -25.68 -12.68
C THR A 139 -5.25 -26.98 -12.49
N LEU A 140 -4.68 -27.18 -11.28
CA LEU A 140 -3.98 -28.42 -10.91
C LEU A 140 -4.93 -29.64 -10.93
N LEU A 141 -6.22 -29.45 -10.67
CA LEU A 141 -7.25 -30.49 -10.78
C LEU A 141 -7.72 -30.71 -12.23
N LEU A 142 -6.98 -30.17 -13.21
CA LEU A 142 -7.23 -30.29 -14.65
C LEU A 142 -8.56 -29.64 -15.11
N LYS A 143 -9.17 -28.78 -14.29
CA LYS A 143 -10.35 -28.02 -14.66
C LYS A 143 -9.94 -26.80 -15.48
N GLU A 144 -10.63 -26.60 -16.61
CA GLU A 144 -10.49 -25.39 -17.42
C GLU A 144 -11.62 -24.40 -17.12
N PHE A 145 -11.25 -23.15 -16.88
CA PHE A 145 -12.16 -22.01 -16.79
C PHE A 145 -11.81 -21.01 -17.88
N TYR A 146 -12.83 -20.49 -18.54
CA TYR A 146 -12.67 -19.56 -19.64
C TYR A 146 -13.05 -18.14 -19.22
N SER A 147 -12.30 -17.13 -19.69
CA SER A 147 -12.62 -15.73 -19.46
C SER A 147 -12.04 -14.84 -20.54
N ARG A 148 -12.53 -13.61 -20.61
CA ARG A 148 -12.00 -12.59 -21.51
C ARG A 148 -10.79 -11.85 -20.93
N SER A 149 -10.63 -11.88 -19.60
CA SER A 149 -9.52 -11.27 -18.89
C SER A 149 -9.10 -12.11 -17.68
N VAL A 150 -7.78 -12.15 -17.40
CA VAL A 150 -7.17 -12.84 -16.26
C VAL A 150 -6.27 -11.87 -15.51
N VAL A 151 -6.42 -11.79 -14.17
CA VAL A 151 -5.57 -11.02 -13.28
C VAL A 151 -4.72 -11.95 -12.44
N LEU A 152 -3.39 -11.91 -12.60
CA LEU A 152 -2.44 -12.69 -11.80
C LEU A 152 -2.00 -11.92 -10.55
N THR A 153 -2.21 -12.53 -9.37
CA THR A 153 -1.88 -11.94 -8.06
C THR A 153 -1.19 -12.94 -7.12
N VAL A 154 -0.30 -13.74 -7.66
CA VAL A 154 0.22 -14.99 -7.07
C VAL A 154 1.18 -14.85 -5.87
N GLY A 155 1.62 -13.65 -5.53
CA GLY A 155 2.43 -13.40 -4.32
C GLY A 155 3.79 -14.13 -4.31
N THR A 156 4.19 -14.68 -3.14
CA THR A 156 5.45 -15.40 -2.94
C THR A 156 5.40 -16.87 -3.35
N PHE A 157 4.29 -17.33 -3.93
CA PHE A 157 4.10 -18.76 -4.22
C PHE A 157 4.75 -19.19 -5.52
N LEU A 158 4.89 -18.28 -6.50
CA LEU A 158 5.43 -18.59 -7.81
C LEU A 158 6.92 -18.89 -7.73
N GLY A 159 7.31 -20.14 -7.99
CA GLY A 159 8.67 -20.63 -7.80
C GLY A 159 9.20 -20.47 -6.36
N GLY A 160 8.31 -20.42 -5.36
CA GLY A 160 8.65 -20.13 -3.98
C GLY A 160 9.63 -21.10 -3.34
N MET A 161 10.69 -20.57 -2.72
CA MET A 161 11.73 -21.35 -2.02
C MET A 161 12.05 -20.70 -0.67
N MET A 162 11.76 -21.40 0.41
CA MET A 162 12.07 -20.95 1.78
C MET A 162 13.46 -21.42 2.20
N HIS A 163 14.19 -20.55 2.91
CA HIS A 163 15.54 -20.78 3.38
C HIS A 163 15.62 -20.67 4.91
N PHE A 164 16.08 -21.72 5.56
CA PHE A 164 16.34 -21.83 7.00
C PHE A 164 17.82 -22.24 7.20
N GLY A 165 18.72 -21.29 7.30
CA GLY A 165 20.15 -21.57 7.19
C GLY A 165 20.45 -22.24 5.84
N ARG A 166 21.14 -23.39 5.90
CA ARG A 166 21.47 -24.17 4.69
C ARG A 166 20.32 -25.00 4.14
N THR A 167 19.21 -25.14 4.89
CA THR A 167 18.04 -25.92 4.48
C THR A 167 17.16 -25.13 3.53
N MET A 168 16.79 -25.75 2.41
CA MET A 168 15.90 -25.18 1.41
C MET A 168 14.62 -26.03 1.32
N ILE A 169 13.46 -25.37 1.43
CA ILE A 169 12.15 -26.03 1.37
C ILE A 169 11.28 -25.31 0.33
N PRO A 170 10.83 -26.02 -0.71
CA PRO A 170 9.87 -25.45 -1.66
C PRO A 170 8.59 -25.07 -0.94
N GLY A 171 8.09 -23.83 -1.18
CA GLY A 171 6.86 -23.34 -0.57
C GLY A 171 6.74 -21.84 -0.69
N GLY A 172 5.52 -21.34 -0.74
CA GLY A 172 5.23 -19.90 -0.72
C GLY A 172 5.23 -19.29 0.69
N ARG A 173 4.88 -20.12 1.68
CA ARG A 173 4.92 -19.86 3.15
C ARG A 173 5.12 -21.17 3.87
N ILE A 174 5.43 -21.13 5.18
CA ILE A 174 5.53 -22.34 6.01
C ILE A 174 4.26 -23.17 5.87
N SER A 175 4.42 -24.45 5.55
CA SER A 175 3.36 -25.44 5.36
C SER A 175 2.40 -25.16 4.20
N GLU A 176 2.81 -24.33 3.25
CA GLU A 176 2.03 -24.03 2.03
C GLU A 176 2.89 -24.29 0.80
N PRO A 177 2.38 -25.07 -0.20
CA PRO A 177 3.16 -25.46 -1.36
C PRO A 177 3.50 -24.25 -2.25
N ALA A 178 4.60 -24.36 -3.00
CA ALA A 178 4.91 -23.44 -4.08
C ALA A 178 4.05 -23.74 -5.32
N SER A 179 3.89 -22.75 -6.19
CA SER A 179 3.25 -22.89 -7.51
C SER A 179 4.31 -22.91 -8.59
N TYR A 180 4.21 -23.86 -9.51
CA TYR A 180 5.11 -24.05 -10.64
C TYR A 180 4.34 -24.10 -11.96
N GLY A 181 5.05 -23.95 -13.09
CA GLY A 181 4.51 -24.04 -14.44
C GLY A 181 4.19 -22.66 -15.04
N LEU A 182 3.58 -21.74 -14.31
CA LEU A 182 3.22 -20.41 -14.83
C LEU A 182 4.44 -19.57 -15.21
N THR A 183 5.53 -19.61 -14.45
CA THR A 183 6.74 -18.83 -14.77
C THR A 183 7.36 -19.31 -16.06
N GLU A 184 7.50 -20.62 -16.21
CA GLU A 184 8.07 -21.26 -17.40
C GLU A 184 7.23 -20.91 -18.62
N GLN A 185 5.91 -21.09 -18.54
CA GLN A 185 4.98 -20.76 -19.62
C GLN A 185 5.05 -19.28 -20.02
N LEU A 186 5.04 -18.36 -19.06
CA LEU A 186 5.11 -16.93 -19.35
C LEU A 186 6.46 -16.54 -19.94
N ARG A 187 7.55 -17.16 -19.51
CA ARG A 187 8.89 -16.98 -20.08
C ARG A 187 8.93 -17.45 -21.54
N ASP A 188 8.36 -18.61 -21.84
CA ASP A 188 8.26 -19.15 -23.22
C ASP A 188 7.40 -18.26 -24.12
N LEU A 189 6.41 -17.55 -23.56
CA LEU A 189 5.61 -16.53 -24.23
C LEU A 189 6.32 -15.17 -24.39
N GLY A 190 7.56 -15.04 -23.92
CA GLY A 190 8.41 -13.85 -24.08
C GLY A 190 8.35 -12.87 -22.91
N CYS A 191 7.73 -13.22 -21.78
CA CYS A 191 7.71 -12.38 -20.60
C CYS A 191 9.06 -12.40 -19.88
N ARG A 192 9.56 -11.20 -19.48
CA ARG A 192 10.78 -11.07 -18.69
C ARG A 192 10.47 -11.32 -17.21
N THR A 193 11.21 -12.22 -16.61
CA THR A 193 11.08 -12.59 -15.20
C THR A 193 12.46 -12.66 -14.54
N ASP A 194 12.48 -12.46 -13.24
CA ASP A 194 13.66 -12.64 -12.38
C ASP A 194 13.19 -13.07 -10.99
N ARG A 195 14.09 -13.18 -10.03
CA ARG A 195 13.79 -13.59 -8.66
C ARG A 195 14.03 -12.46 -7.68
N MET A 196 13.11 -12.36 -6.72
CA MET A 196 13.24 -11.47 -5.57
C MET A 196 13.22 -12.24 -4.26
N LYS A 197 13.75 -11.62 -3.23
CA LYS A 197 13.81 -12.18 -1.88
C LYS A 197 13.12 -11.26 -0.90
N THR A 198 12.35 -11.85 0.03
CA THR A 198 11.91 -11.19 1.25
C THR A 198 12.16 -12.10 2.46
N GLY A 199 11.75 -11.69 3.65
CA GLY A 199 11.91 -12.50 4.85
C GLY A 199 10.87 -12.17 5.90
N THR A 200 10.75 -13.05 6.87
CA THR A 200 9.86 -12.90 8.02
C THR A 200 10.59 -13.31 9.30
N PRO A 201 10.37 -12.62 10.43
CA PRO A 201 10.94 -13.03 11.73
C PRO A 201 10.15 -14.17 12.35
N ALA A 202 10.71 -14.69 13.45
CA ALA A 202 10.06 -15.69 14.26
C ALA A 202 8.74 -15.19 14.86
N ARG A 203 7.83 -16.14 15.11
CA ARG A 203 6.65 -15.96 15.97
C ARG A 203 6.92 -16.57 17.32
N ILE A 204 6.70 -15.79 18.37
CA ILE A 204 7.05 -16.13 19.75
C ILE A 204 5.79 -16.45 20.56
N ASP A 205 5.92 -17.41 21.49
CA ASP A 205 4.91 -17.65 22.53
C ASP A 205 5.03 -16.58 23.62
N GLY A 206 4.07 -15.65 23.66
CA GLY A 206 4.02 -14.57 24.65
C GLY A 206 4.00 -15.02 26.10
N ARG A 207 3.60 -16.26 26.39
CA ARG A 207 3.66 -16.86 27.74
C ARG A 207 5.09 -17.12 28.21
N SER A 208 6.05 -17.10 27.30
CA SER A 208 7.48 -17.31 27.57
C SER A 208 8.29 -16.02 27.65
N VAL A 209 7.63 -14.87 27.52
CA VAL A 209 8.24 -13.54 27.57
C VAL A 209 8.14 -12.97 28.98
N ASP A 210 9.22 -12.40 29.48
CA ASP A 210 9.17 -11.58 30.69
C ASP A 210 8.77 -10.14 30.32
N TRP A 211 7.50 -9.87 30.40
CA TRP A 211 6.91 -8.57 30.02
C TRP A 211 7.39 -7.41 30.89
N SER A 212 7.83 -7.67 32.14
CA SER A 212 8.36 -6.65 33.05
C SER A 212 9.66 -6.00 32.54
N LEU A 213 10.35 -6.66 31.63
CA LEU A 213 11.61 -6.22 31.01
C LEU A 213 11.41 -5.61 29.62
N THR A 214 10.18 -5.31 29.25
CA THR A 214 9.81 -4.66 27.99
C THR A 214 9.17 -3.30 28.22
N THR A 215 9.15 -2.45 27.21
CA THR A 215 8.45 -1.15 27.28
C THR A 215 7.17 -1.19 26.46
N GLU A 216 6.03 -0.93 27.07
CA GLU A 216 4.74 -0.88 26.39
C GLU A 216 4.70 0.29 25.40
N GLN A 217 4.19 0.02 24.20
CA GLN A 217 3.85 1.01 23.19
C GLN A 217 2.34 0.99 22.95
N LYS A 218 1.66 1.96 23.52
CA LYS A 218 0.21 2.14 23.41
C LYS A 218 -0.20 2.69 22.05
N GLY A 219 -1.47 2.46 21.69
CA GLY A 219 -2.15 3.16 20.61
C GLY A 219 -2.43 4.63 20.96
N ASP A 220 -2.97 5.38 20.01
CA ASP A 220 -3.44 6.74 20.23
C ASP A 220 -4.82 6.65 20.93
N GLU A 221 -4.93 7.24 22.13
CA GLU A 221 -6.17 7.27 22.90
C GLU A 221 -7.07 8.42 22.43
N GLY A 222 -8.38 8.16 22.30
CA GLY A 222 -9.36 9.18 21.90
C GLY A 222 -9.20 9.66 20.44
N ASP A 223 -8.45 8.95 19.61
CA ASP A 223 -8.30 9.29 18.21
C ASP A 223 -9.56 8.88 17.43
N PHE A 224 -10.10 9.81 16.64
CA PHE A 224 -11.27 9.59 15.79
C PHE A 224 -10.93 9.02 14.40
N HIS A 225 -9.65 8.91 14.06
CA HIS A 225 -9.23 8.48 12.72
C HIS A 225 -9.46 6.98 12.50
N HIS A 226 -9.90 6.69 11.29
CA HIS A 226 -10.08 5.35 10.73
C HIS A 226 -9.42 5.27 9.36
N PHE A 227 -9.26 4.06 8.81
CA PHE A 227 -8.87 3.90 7.42
C PHE A 227 -10.05 4.17 6.48
N SER A 228 -11.23 3.66 6.82
CA SER A 228 -12.41 3.85 5.97
C SER A 228 -13.16 5.12 6.31
N TYR A 229 -13.56 5.84 5.27
CA TYR A 229 -14.49 6.98 5.37
C TYR A 229 -15.92 6.56 5.72
N CYS A 230 -16.20 5.24 5.75
CA CYS A 230 -17.49 4.67 6.12
C CYS A 230 -17.52 4.08 7.53
N THR A 231 -16.40 4.01 8.24
CA THR A 231 -16.35 3.56 9.63
C THR A 231 -16.83 4.67 10.56
N GLU A 232 -17.60 4.31 11.58
CA GLU A 232 -18.06 5.22 12.64
C GLU A 232 -17.87 4.59 14.01
N GLY A 233 -17.63 5.46 15.00
CA GLY A 233 -17.55 5.07 16.39
C GLY A 233 -16.19 4.47 16.80
N ALA A 234 -16.10 4.05 18.05
CA ALA A 234 -14.89 3.47 18.60
C ALA A 234 -14.69 2.02 18.12
N ASN A 235 -13.44 1.60 18.06
CA ASN A 235 -13.10 0.21 17.78
C ASN A 235 -13.72 -0.72 18.86
N THR A 236 -14.36 -1.79 18.42
CA THR A 236 -15.07 -2.74 19.29
C THR A 236 -14.17 -3.84 19.86
N LEU A 237 -12.98 -4.05 19.31
CA LEU A 237 -12.02 -5.04 19.79
C LEU A 237 -11.21 -4.52 20.97
N ARG A 238 -10.77 -5.43 21.83
CA ARG A 238 -9.87 -5.10 22.92
C ARG A 238 -8.56 -4.53 22.38
N GLN A 239 -8.21 -3.34 22.82
CA GLN A 239 -6.98 -2.69 22.41
C GLN A 239 -5.77 -3.33 23.12
N LEU A 240 -4.76 -3.70 22.33
CA LEU A 240 -3.55 -4.35 22.78
C LEU A 240 -2.33 -3.44 22.56
N PHE A 241 -1.25 -3.73 23.31
CA PHE A 241 -0.02 -2.98 23.21
C PHE A 241 1.03 -3.77 22.42
N CYS A 242 1.82 -3.06 21.63
CA CYS A 242 3.11 -3.56 21.20
C CYS A 242 4.12 -3.37 22.33
N HIS A 243 5.16 -4.18 22.36
CA HIS A 243 6.21 -4.05 23.37
C HIS A 243 7.57 -3.85 22.69
N ILE A 244 8.34 -2.93 23.23
CA ILE A 244 9.67 -2.60 22.72
C ILE A 244 10.73 -3.32 23.57
N LEU A 245 11.71 -3.90 22.89
CA LEU A 245 12.93 -4.44 23.46
C LEU A 245 14.10 -4.17 22.50
N TYR A 246 15.32 -4.54 22.91
CA TYR A 246 16.53 -4.28 22.13
C TYR A 246 17.39 -5.52 22.07
N THR A 247 18.15 -5.70 20.96
CA THR A 247 19.24 -6.67 20.90
C THR A 247 20.40 -6.23 21.79
N SER A 248 21.34 -7.13 22.03
CA SER A 248 22.54 -6.90 22.85
C SER A 248 23.82 -7.25 22.08
N PRO A 249 25.00 -6.79 22.52
CA PRO A 249 26.26 -7.19 21.94
C PRO A 249 26.46 -8.73 21.90
N GLU A 250 26.09 -9.45 22.97
CA GLU A 250 26.13 -10.90 23.02
C GLU A 250 25.26 -11.55 21.94
N CYS A 251 24.05 -11.06 21.77
CA CYS A 251 23.17 -11.46 20.66
C CYS A 251 23.84 -11.26 19.29
N HIS A 252 24.49 -10.09 19.09
CA HIS A 252 25.19 -9.79 17.84
C HIS A 252 26.41 -10.70 17.60
N GLU A 253 27.14 -11.13 18.66
CA GLU A 253 28.27 -12.05 18.53
C GLU A 253 27.82 -13.43 18.02
N ILE A 254 26.76 -13.99 18.58
CA ILE A 254 26.18 -15.27 18.12
C ILE A 254 25.78 -15.18 16.65
N LEU A 255 25.06 -14.09 16.27
CA LEU A 255 24.63 -13.88 14.89
C LEU A 255 25.81 -13.72 13.93
N ARG A 256 26.88 -12.97 14.32
CA ARG A 256 28.09 -12.80 13.50
C ARG A 256 28.86 -14.11 13.33
N ALA A 257 29.00 -14.90 14.38
CA ALA A 257 29.67 -16.20 14.34
C ALA A 257 28.98 -17.17 13.38
N SER A 258 27.67 -17.00 13.16
CA SER A 258 26.85 -17.90 12.36
C SER A 258 26.58 -17.37 10.92
N LEU A 259 27.21 -16.27 10.49
CA LEU A 259 26.97 -15.69 9.15
C LEU A 259 27.29 -16.65 8.00
N ALA A 260 28.24 -17.57 8.19
CA ALA A 260 28.57 -18.62 7.21
C ALA A 260 27.41 -19.60 6.93
N ASP A 261 26.43 -19.69 7.84
CA ASP A 261 25.22 -20.49 7.69
C ASP A 261 24.02 -19.66 7.20
N SER A 262 24.18 -18.36 7.05
CA SER A 262 23.14 -17.51 6.47
C SER A 262 23.09 -17.65 4.95
N PRO A 263 21.94 -17.98 4.36
CA PRO A 263 21.78 -18.09 2.92
C PRO A 263 22.08 -16.79 2.17
N LEU A 264 22.05 -15.64 2.86
CA LEU A 264 22.40 -14.33 2.32
C LEU A 264 23.92 -14.14 2.16
N TYR A 265 24.73 -14.86 2.95
CA TYR A 265 26.19 -14.69 3.00
C TYR A 265 26.96 -15.90 2.48
N ASN A 266 26.30 -17.07 2.38
CA ASN A 266 26.93 -18.29 1.87
C ASN A 266 26.76 -18.49 0.34
N GLY A 267 26.13 -17.52 -0.37
CA GLY A 267 25.90 -17.55 -1.82
C GLY A 267 24.67 -18.35 -2.27
N GLN A 268 23.89 -18.87 -1.34
CA GLN A 268 22.67 -19.66 -1.61
C GLN A 268 21.56 -18.77 -2.21
N ILE A 269 21.37 -17.55 -1.66
CA ILE A 269 20.48 -16.52 -2.18
C ILE A 269 21.31 -15.52 -2.97
N GLN A 270 20.99 -15.36 -4.25
CA GLN A 270 21.63 -14.39 -5.15
C GLN A 270 20.71 -13.21 -5.46
N SER A 271 19.41 -13.35 -5.21
CA SER A 271 18.41 -12.32 -5.44
C SER A 271 18.51 -11.17 -4.41
N ILE A 272 18.13 -9.97 -4.84
CA ILE A 272 18.18 -8.75 -4.01
C ILE A 272 16.98 -8.73 -3.07
N GLY A 273 17.25 -8.46 -1.79
CA GLY A 273 16.22 -8.26 -0.76
C GLY A 273 15.83 -6.79 -0.56
N PRO A 274 14.74 -6.53 0.17
CA PRO A 274 14.25 -5.17 0.37
C PRO A 274 15.21 -4.34 1.24
N ARG A 275 15.63 -3.19 0.73
CA ARG A 275 16.54 -2.24 1.38
C ARG A 275 16.06 -1.76 2.75
N TYR A 276 14.75 -1.55 2.89
CA TYR A 276 14.16 -0.90 4.07
C TYR A 276 13.55 -1.89 5.10
N CYS A 277 13.72 -3.19 4.86
CA CYS A 277 13.41 -4.23 5.83
C CYS A 277 14.57 -5.25 5.85
N PRO A 278 15.78 -4.80 6.23
CA PRO A 278 16.92 -5.69 6.26
C PRO A 278 16.73 -6.78 7.32
N SER A 279 17.26 -7.96 7.04
CA SER A 279 17.36 -9.00 8.06
C SER A 279 18.26 -8.55 9.22
N ILE A 280 18.17 -9.24 10.36
CA ILE A 280 19.04 -8.91 11.49
C ILE A 280 20.51 -9.13 11.12
N GLU A 281 20.82 -10.14 10.31
CA GLU A 281 22.17 -10.40 9.80
C GLU A 281 22.69 -9.19 9.01
N THR A 282 21.86 -8.62 8.13
CA THR A 282 22.23 -7.42 7.36
C THR A 282 22.43 -6.21 8.27
N LYS A 283 21.60 -6.05 9.31
CA LYS A 283 21.75 -4.95 10.28
C LYS A 283 23.08 -5.01 11.03
N ILE A 284 23.45 -6.17 11.55
CA ILE A 284 24.69 -6.33 12.35
C ILE A 284 25.96 -6.22 11.48
N VAL A 285 25.85 -6.47 10.17
CA VAL A 285 26.97 -6.28 9.24
C VAL A 285 27.07 -4.82 8.79
N THR A 286 25.94 -4.24 8.35
CA THR A 286 25.91 -2.87 7.80
C THR A 286 26.10 -1.80 8.88
N PHE A 287 25.59 -2.04 10.07
CA PHE A 287 25.65 -1.12 11.22
C PHE A 287 26.43 -1.77 12.37
N ALA A 288 27.64 -2.23 12.07
CA ALA A 288 28.49 -2.98 13.00
C ALA A 288 28.80 -2.22 14.31
N ASP A 289 28.83 -0.87 14.25
CA ASP A 289 29.11 0.01 15.39
C ASP A 289 27.91 0.19 16.33
N LYS A 290 26.71 -0.32 15.96
CA LYS A 290 25.54 -0.26 16.81
C LYS A 290 25.55 -1.39 17.82
N GLU A 291 25.55 -1.05 19.11
CA GLU A 291 25.50 -2.02 20.20
C GLU A 291 24.13 -2.68 20.35
N GLN A 292 23.07 -2.05 19.84
CA GLN A 292 21.69 -2.54 19.92
C GLN A 292 20.83 -2.12 18.74
N HIS A 293 19.86 -2.97 18.41
CA HIS A 293 18.79 -2.69 17.45
C HIS A 293 17.45 -2.84 18.15
N GLN A 294 16.55 -1.89 17.87
CA GLN A 294 15.19 -1.91 18.41
C GLN A 294 14.38 -3.04 17.77
N LEU A 295 13.65 -3.75 18.61
CA LEU A 295 12.71 -4.81 18.25
C LEU A 295 11.33 -4.47 18.80
N PHE A 296 10.29 -5.02 18.17
CA PHE A 296 8.91 -4.91 18.64
C PHE A 296 8.29 -6.30 18.73
N LEU A 297 7.63 -6.58 19.84
CA LEU A 297 6.69 -7.69 19.98
C LEU A 297 5.31 -7.16 19.63
N GLU A 298 4.82 -7.58 18.47
CA GLU A 298 3.53 -7.16 17.94
C GLU A 298 2.51 -8.30 18.10
N PRO A 299 1.37 -8.10 18.79
CA PRO A 299 0.38 -9.16 18.98
C PRO A 299 -0.24 -9.56 17.63
N GLU A 300 -0.39 -10.84 17.37
CA GLU A 300 -0.98 -11.39 16.14
C GLU A 300 -2.52 -11.45 16.21
N GLY A 301 -3.12 -11.14 17.36
CA GLY A 301 -4.56 -11.09 17.55
C GLY A 301 -4.99 -11.01 19.01
N GLU A 302 -6.28 -10.77 19.20
CA GLU A 302 -6.91 -10.56 20.50
C GLU A 302 -6.91 -11.82 21.38
N ASN A 303 -7.07 -12.98 20.75
CA ASN A 303 -7.31 -14.27 21.42
C ASN A 303 -6.16 -15.28 21.18
N THR A 304 -4.94 -14.79 20.95
CA THR A 304 -3.75 -15.63 20.77
C THR A 304 -2.60 -15.15 21.63
N ASN A 305 -1.70 -16.08 21.98
CA ASN A 305 -0.43 -15.76 22.62
C ASN A 305 0.71 -15.64 21.58
N GLU A 306 0.39 -15.59 20.30
CA GLU A 306 1.37 -15.46 19.23
C GLU A 306 1.77 -13.99 19.03
N TYR A 307 3.08 -13.73 19.06
CA TYR A 307 3.65 -12.41 18.84
C TYR A 307 4.65 -12.44 17.69
N TYR A 308 4.52 -11.45 16.80
CA TYR A 308 5.46 -11.20 15.72
C TYR A 308 6.65 -10.40 16.23
N LEU A 309 7.87 -10.91 16.01
CA LEU A 309 9.10 -10.24 16.46
C LEU A 309 9.63 -9.29 15.39
N ASN A 310 8.99 -8.12 15.25
CA ASN A 310 9.40 -7.14 14.26
C ASN A 310 10.81 -6.61 14.54
N GLY A 311 11.59 -6.50 13.46
CA GLY A 311 12.99 -6.04 13.53
C GLY A 311 14.03 -7.16 13.63
N PHE A 312 13.62 -8.42 13.90
CA PHE A 312 14.49 -9.59 13.96
C PHE A 312 14.17 -10.60 12.83
N SER A 313 13.95 -10.12 11.60
CA SER A 313 13.86 -11.02 10.46
C SER A 313 15.19 -11.74 10.27
N SER A 314 15.19 -13.06 10.25
CA SER A 314 16.40 -13.88 10.12
C SER A 314 16.16 -15.09 9.22
N SER A 315 17.20 -15.47 8.50
CA SER A 315 17.24 -16.72 7.73
C SER A 315 18.28 -17.71 8.27
N LEU A 316 18.87 -17.44 9.42
CA LEU A 316 19.79 -18.34 10.11
C LEU A 316 19.08 -19.63 10.56
N PRO A 317 19.82 -20.72 10.86
CA PRO A 317 19.25 -21.93 11.44
C PRO A 317 18.43 -21.65 12.71
N LEU A 318 17.39 -22.45 12.96
CA LEU A 318 16.48 -22.26 14.10
C LEU A 318 17.23 -22.19 15.43
N GLU A 319 18.22 -23.06 15.62
CA GLU A 319 19.04 -23.16 16.85
C GLU A 319 19.75 -21.83 17.10
N VAL A 320 20.34 -21.24 16.08
CA VAL A 320 21.02 -19.94 16.16
C VAL A 320 20.04 -18.82 16.49
N GLN A 321 18.86 -18.80 15.84
CA GLN A 321 17.83 -17.83 16.15
C GLN A 321 17.42 -17.91 17.62
N LEU A 322 17.21 -19.12 18.12
CA LEU A 322 16.79 -19.36 19.50
C LEU A 322 17.90 -19.00 20.52
N GLU A 323 19.15 -19.37 20.24
CA GLU A 323 20.30 -19.03 21.07
C GLU A 323 20.49 -17.51 21.17
N ALA A 324 20.50 -16.81 20.04
CA ALA A 324 20.60 -15.35 19.97
C ALA A 324 19.47 -14.65 20.73
N LEU A 325 18.22 -15.10 20.58
CA LEU A 325 17.07 -14.51 21.27
C LEU A 325 17.14 -14.74 22.79
N ARG A 326 17.66 -15.86 23.27
CA ARG A 326 17.77 -16.18 24.69
C ARG A 326 18.85 -15.39 25.44
N THR A 327 19.73 -14.69 24.75
CA THR A 327 20.63 -13.72 25.37
C THR A 327 19.89 -12.43 25.82
N LEU A 328 18.72 -12.16 25.25
CA LEU A 328 17.94 -10.97 25.59
C LEU A 328 17.18 -11.22 26.90
N PRO A 329 17.30 -10.33 27.90
CA PRO A 329 16.73 -10.57 29.24
C PRO A 329 15.23 -10.91 29.21
N ALA A 330 14.41 -10.18 28.44
CA ALA A 330 12.98 -10.44 28.31
C ALA A 330 12.66 -11.77 27.61
N LEU A 331 13.59 -12.33 26.84
CA LEU A 331 13.40 -13.51 26.01
C LEU A 331 14.25 -14.73 26.49
N ARG A 332 14.81 -14.69 27.69
CA ARG A 332 15.68 -15.75 28.23
C ARG A 332 15.03 -17.14 28.17
N ASN A 333 13.74 -17.23 28.37
CA ASN A 333 12.97 -18.48 28.36
C ASN A 333 12.09 -18.61 27.10
N VAL A 334 12.41 -17.87 26.05
CA VAL A 334 11.56 -17.77 24.86
C VAL A 334 11.33 -19.13 24.19
N ARG A 335 10.07 -19.36 23.79
CA ARG A 335 9.63 -20.44 22.91
C ARG A 335 9.15 -19.84 21.58
N ILE A 336 9.52 -20.49 20.50
CA ILE A 336 9.16 -20.08 19.14
C ILE A 336 8.05 -20.99 18.63
N TYR A 337 6.94 -20.41 18.15
CA TYR A 337 5.90 -21.14 17.42
C TYR A 337 6.33 -21.43 15.98
N ARG A 338 6.98 -20.48 15.33
CA ARG A 338 7.47 -20.57 13.95
C ARG A 338 8.78 -19.80 13.82
N PRO A 339 9.84 -20.38 13.21
CA PRO A 339 11.12 -19.69 13.01
C PRO A 339 10.97 -18.56 11.98
N GLY A 340 11.93 -17.64 11.99
CA GLY A 340 12.16 -16.73 10.88
C GLY A 340 12.76 -17.48 9.68
N TYR A 341 12.53 -16.96 8.47
CA TYR A 341 13.10 -17.50 7.24
C TYR A 341 13.17 -16.43 6.15
N ALA A 342 14.04 -16.66 5.17
CA ALA A 342 13.98 -15.94 3.91
C ALA A 342 13.17 -16.73 2.89
N ILE A 343 12.51 -16.02 1.98
CA ILE A 343 11.82 -16.63 0.85
C ILE A 343 12.23 -15.94 -0.44
N GLU A 344 12.62 -16.74 -1.44
CA GLU A 344 12.80 -16.33 -2.82
C GLU A 344 11.58 -16.74 -3.64
N TYR A 345 11.20 -15.91 -4.60
CA TYR A 345 10.05 -16.13 -5.47
C TYR A 345 10.25 -15.43 -6.81
N ASP A 346 9.53 -15.89 -7.83
CA ASP A 346 9.59 -15.29 -9.16
C ASP A 346 8.73 -14.02 -9.21
N PHE A 347 9.26 -13.00 -9.92
CA PHE A 347 8.51 -11.80 -10.27
C PHE A 347 8.70 -11.46 -11.74
N PHE A 348 7.85 -10.60 -12.28
CA PHE A 348 7.92 -10.16 -13.66
C PHE A 348 8.26 -8.67 -13.71
N ASP A 349 9.17 -8.32 -14.65
CA ASP A 349 9.59 -6.93 -14.87
C ASP A 349 8.35 -6.06 -15.17
N PRO A 350 7.96 -5.13 -14.25
CA PRO A 350 6.72 -4.38 -14.40
C PRO A 350 6.75 -3.36 -15.54
N THR A 351 7.92 -3.10 -16.15
CA THR A 351 8.00 -2.26 -17.37
C THR A 351 7.32 -2.92 -18.58
N GLN A 352 6.96 -4.19 -18.49
CA GLN A 352 6.15 -4.92 -19.47
C GLN A 352 4.65 -4.63 -19.38
N LEU A 353 4.24 -3.83 -18.37
CA LEU A 353 2.85 -3.48 -18.16
C LEU A 353 2.56 -2.05 -18.63
N TYR A 354 1.32 -1.84 -19.07
CA TYR A 354 0.73 -0.53 -19.22
C TYR A 354 0.40 0.09 -17.83
N PRO A 355 0.12 1.40 -17.75
CA PRO A 355 -0.36 2.02 -16.50
C PRO A 355 -1.69 1.43 -15.99
N THR A 356 -2.45 0.74 -16.82
CA THR A 356 -3.64 -0.06 -16.47
C THR A 356 -3.31 -1.38 -15.77
N LEU A 357 -2.02 -1.73 -15.66
CA LEU A 357 -1.49 -3.04 -15.25
C LEU A 357 -1.80 -4.19 -16.24
N ALA A 358 -2.27 -3.88 -17.44
CA ALA A 358 -2.40 -4.82 -18.55
C ALA A 358 -1.02 -5.14 -19.13
N HIS A 359 -0.81 -6.40 -19.54
CA HIS A 359 0.46 -6.86 -20.11
C HIS A 359 0.60 -6.43 -21.58
N LYS A 360 1.74 -5.84 -21.96
CA LYS A 360 1.98 -5.31 -23.31
C LYS A 360 2.03 -6.37 -24.42
N LEU A 361 2.45 -7.61 -24.09
CA LEU A 361 2.59 -8.69 -25.08
C LEU A 361 1.39 -9.63 -25.14
N LEU A 362 0.65 -9.79 -24.04
CA LEU A 362 -0.43 -10.77 -23.91
C LEU A 362 -1.74 -10.04 -23.61
N GLY A 363 -2.62 -9.96 -24.58
CA GLY A 363 -3.93 -9.34 -24.40
C GLY A 363 -4.77 -10.09 -23.37
N GLY A 364 -5.61 -9.37 -22.61
CA GLY A 364 -6.45 -9.93 -21.57
C GLY A 364 -5.71 -10.41 -20.31
N LEU A 365 -4.40 -10.11 -20.18
CA LEU A 365 -3.60 -10.46 -19.01
C LEU A 365 -3.28 -9.20 -18.19
N TYR A 366 -3.58 -9.24 -16.91
CA TYR A 366 -3.22 -8.22 -15.90
C TYR A 366 -2.35 -8.83 -14.82
N MET A 367 -1.46 -8.03 -14.25
CA MET A 367 -0.61 -8.45 -13.13
C MET A 367 -0.67 -7.41 -12.01
N ALA A 368 -0.89 -7.85 -10.76
CA ALA A 368 -0.99 -6.95 -9.63
C ALA A 368 -0.36 -7.52 -8.35
N GLY A 369 0.24 -6.65 -7.55
CA GLY A 369 0.86 -7.01 -6.28
C GLY A 369 2.29 -7.47 -6.41
N GLN A 370 2.68 -8.45 -5.61
CA GLN A 370 4.08 -8.86 -5.44
C GLN A 370 4.71 -9.45 -6.72
N ILE A 371 3.89 -9.98 -7.62
CA ILE A 371 4.33 -10.46 -8.95
C ILE A 371 5.02 -9.35 -9.77
N ASN A 372 4.72 -8.07 -9.50
CA ASN A 372 5.32 -6.89 -10.12
C ASN A 372 6.54 -6.37 -9.35
N GLY A 373 7.11 -7.17 -8.42
CA GLY A 373 8.29 -6.80 -7.65
C GLY A 373 8.02 -5.83 -6.51
N THR A 374 6.78 -5.70 -6.02
CA THR A 374 6.45 -4.88 -4.84
C THR A 374 6.46 -5.72 -3.57
N THR A 375 6.68 -5.08 -2.42
CA THR A 375 6.52 -5.70 -1.09
C THR A 375 5.66 -4.81 -0.21
N GLY A 376 4.48 -5.32 0.18
CA GLY A 376 3.54 -4.67 1.08
C GLY A 376 2.11 -4.98 0.71
N TYR A 377 1.27 -5.12 1.74
CA TYR A 377 -0.15 -5.42 1.58
C TYR A 377 -0.89 -4.28 0.89
N GLU A 378 -0.53 -3.05 1.24
CA GLU A 378 -1.14 -1.82 0.77
C GLU A 378 -0.81 -1.58 -0.71
N GLU A 379 0.47 -1.79 -1.09
CA GLU A 379 0.89 -1.72 -2.50
C GLU A 379 0.18 -2.79 -3.34
N ALA A 380 -0.03 -3.98 -2.77
CA ALA A 380 -0.77 -5.05 -3.43
C ALA A 380 -2.25 -4.69 -3.59
N ALA A 381 -2.89 -4.17 -2.54
CA ALA A 381 -4.29 -3.73 -2.59
C ALA A 381 -4.52 -2.62 -3.63
N GLY A 382 -3.63 -1.59 -3.64
CA GLY A 382 -3.71 -0.48 -4.61
C GLY A 382 -3.55 -0.93 -6.06
N GLN A 383 -2.64 -1.87 -6.34
CA GLN A 383 -2.51 -2.47 -7.66
C GLN A 383 -3.73 -3.36 -8.00
N GLY A 384 -4.20 -4.12 -7.01
CA GLY A 384 -5.32 -5.04 -7.17
C GLY A 384 -6.60 -4.33 -7.61
N ILE A 385 -7.01 -3.27 -6.88
CA ILE A 385 -8.21 -2.53 -7.22
C ILE A 385 -8.11 -1.92 -8.62
N LEU A 386 -6.95 -1.37 -8.99
CA LEU A 386 -6.72 -0.79 -10.31
C LEU A 386 -6.78 -1.85 -11.42
N ALA A 387 -6.16 -3.01 -11.22
CA ALA A 387 -6.21 -4.12 -12.18
C ALA A 387 -7.63 -4.68 -12.34
N GLY A 388 -8.39 -4.80 -11.24
CA GLY A 388 -9.78 -5.24 -11.27
C GLY A 388 -10.69 -4.30 -12.06
N ILE A 389 -10.57 -3.00 -11.83
CA ILE A 389 -11.30 -1.96 -12.59
C ILE A 389 -10.98 -2.06 -14.08
N ASN A 390 -9.69 -2.13 -14.44
CA ASN A 390 -9.29 -2.15 -15.85
C ASN A 390 -9.60 -3.48 -16.54
N ALA A 391 -9.53 -4.61 -15.84
CA ALA A 391 -9.97 -5.90 -16.36
C ALA A 391 -11.48 -5.88 -16.67
N HIS A 392 -12.30 -5.30 -15.79
CA HIS A 392 -13.72 -5.06 -16.07
C HIS A 392 -13.91 -4.16 -17.30
N ASN A 393 -13.21 -3.02 -17.33
CA ASN A 393 -13.33 -2.04 -18.41
C ASN A 393 -12.99 -2.65 -19.77
N GLU A 394 -11.89 -3.42 -19.90
CA GLU A 394 -11.51 -4.10 -21.14
C GLU A 394 -12.61 -5.06 -21.61
N VAL A 395 -13.15 -5.86 -20.69
CA VAL A 395 -14.18 -6.84 -21.01
C VAL A 395 -15.46 -6.18 -21.53
N HIS A 396 -15.82 -5.02 -20.99
CA HIS A 396 -17.04 -4.31 -21.36
C HIS A 396 -16.83 -3.20 -22.41
N GLY A 397 -15.60 -3.08 -22.96
CA GLY A 397 -15.28 -2.07 -23.97
C GLY A 397 -15.35 -0.63 -23.47
N LEU A 398 -15.07 -0.44 -22.17
CA LEU A 398 -14.99 0.87 -21.52
C LEU A 398 -13.56 1.42 -21.65
N GLY A 399 -13.39 2.70 -21.36
CA GLY A 399 -12.09 3.36 -21.41
C GLY A 399 -11.16 2.93 -20.27
N ASP A 400 -9.87 3.08 -20.48
CA ASP A 400 -8.84 2.82 -19.47
C ASP A 400 -8.99 3.72 -18.25
N PHE A 401 -8.79 3.16 -17.07
CA PHE A 401 -8.74 3.89 -15.81
C PHE A 401 -7.29 3.95 -15.31
N VAL A 402 -6.72 5.14 -15.35
CA VAL A 402 -5.35 5.41 -14.93
C VAL A 402 -5.33 6.57 -13.95
N LEU A 403 -4.67 6.40 -12.81
CA LEU A 403 -4.45 7.45 -11.83
C LEU A 403 -3.10 8.13 -12.07
N GLN A 404 -3.12 9.46 -12.10
CA GLN A 404 -1.92 10.26 -12.26
C GLN A 404 -1.12 10.35 -10.96
N ARG A 405 0.17 10.66 -11.06
CA ARG A 405 1.06 10.88 -9.91
C ARG A 405 0.63 12.04 -9.01
N SER A 406 -0.12 13.00 -9.54
CA SER A 406 -0.69 14.13 -8.80
C SER A 406 -2.05 13.84 -8.17
N GLU A 407 -2.67 12.69 -8.51
CA GLU A 407 -4.00 12.32 -8.03
C GLU A 407 -3.96 11.29 -6.89
N ALA A 408 -2.98 10.37 -6.90
CA ALA A 408 -2.92 9.30 -5.92
C ALA A 408 -1.51 8.75 -5.69
N TYR A 409 -1.22 8.27 -4.47
CA TYR A 409 -0.06 7.41 -4.20
C TYR A 409 -0.11 6.12 -5.01
N ILE A 410 -1.31 5.59 -5.29
CA ILE A 410 -1.51 4.45 -6.22
C ILE A 410 -1.00 4.83 -7.61
N GLY A 411 -1.26 6.05 -8.08
CA GLY A 411 -0.74 6.57 -9.36
C GLY A 411 0.80 6.67 -9.34
N VAL A 412 1.39 7.18 -8.26
CA VAL A 412 2.85 7.21 -8.09
C VAL A 412 3.44 5.81 -8.10
N LEU A 413 2.84 4.87 -7.38
CA LEU A 413 3.25 3.46 -7.32
C LEU A 413 3.29 2.83 -8.71
N VAL A 414 2.18 2.90 -9.43
CA VAL A 414 2.05 2.23 -10.74
C VAL A 414 2.96 2.88 -11.77
N ASP A 415 3.03 4.21 -11.81
CA ASP A 415 3.93 4.92 -12.71
C ASP A 415 5.41 4.58 -12.45
N ASP A 416 5.85 4.53 -11.18
CA ASP A 416 7.22 4.10 -10.85
C ASP A 416 7.50 2.67 -11.34
N LEU A 417 6.56 1.75 -11.17
CA LEU A 417 6.72 0.36 -11.63
C LEU A 417 6.87 0.26 -13.15
N VAL A 418 5.96 0.88 -13.90
CA VAL A 418 5.91 0.68 -15.37
C VAL A 418 6.94 1.53 -16.12
N THR A 419 7.47 2.60 -15.52
CA THR A 419 8.46 3.50 -16.15
C THR A 419 9.88 3.24 -15.67
N LYS A 420 10.09 3.05 -14.37
CA LYS A 420 11.43 2.86 -13.78
C LYS A 420 11.81 1.39 -13.65
N GLY A 421 10.81 0.50 -13.56
CA GLY A 421 11.05 -0.88 -13.19
C GLY A 421 11.46 -1.04 -11.73
N VAL A 422 11.98 -2.20 -11.38
CA VAL A 422 12.42 -2.54 -10.03
C VAL A 422 13.74 -3.31 -10.07
N ASP A 423 14.75 -2.79 -9.37
CA ASP A 423 16.02 -3.47 -9.16
C ASP A 423 16.07 -4.18 -7.80
N GLU A 424 15.23 -3.74 -6.87
CA GLU A 424 15.02 -4.32 -5.53
C GLU A 424 13.51 -4.32 -5.22
N PRO A 425 13.03 -5.13 -4.26
CA PRO A 425 11.61 -5.13 -3.90
C PRO A 425 11.10 -3.72 -3.60
N TYR A 426 10.19 -3.22 -4.46
CA TYR A 426 9.67 -1.86 -4.38
C TYR A 426 8.82 -1.68 -3.13
N ARG A 427 9.01 -0.55 -2.46
CA ARG A 427 8.21 -0.11 -1.33
C ARG A 427 7.86 1.37 -1.48
N MET A 428 6.61 1.71 -1.17
CA MET A 428 6.17 3.10 -1.19
C MET A 428 6.70 3.87 0.03
N PHE A 429 7.18 5.08 -0.24
CA PHE A 429 7.58 6.09 0.74
C PHE A 429 7.05 7.45 0.35
N THR A 430 6.86 8.33 1.32
CA THR A 430 6.42 9.71 1.07
C THR A 430 7.40 10.50 0.18
N SER A 431 8.70 10.13 0.19
CA SER A 431 9.71 10.75 -0.67
C SER A 431 9.57 10.43 -2.16
N ARG A 432 8.80 9.41 -2.52
CA ARG A 432 8.54 9.07 -3.93
C ARG A 432 7.47 9.94 -4.58
N ALA A 433 6.62 10.56 -3.77
CA ALA A 433 5.57 11.47 -4.24
C ALA A 433 6.10 12.91 -4.28
N GLU A 434 6.00 13.55 -5.44
CA GLU A 434 6.39 14.94 -5.67
C GLU A 434 5.38 15.91 -5.05
N PHE A 435 4.09 15.53 -5.06
CA PHE A 435 2.96 16.38 -4.68
C PHE A 435 2.33 15.96 -3.36
N ARG A 436 3.15 15.81 -2.30
CA ARG A 436 2.72 15.25 -1.00
C ARG A 436 1.63 16.06 -0.30
N THR A 437 1.63 17.38 -0.50
CA THR A 437 0.62 18.27 0.09
C THR A 437 -0.75 18.08 -0.59
N LEU A 438 -0.77 17.64 -1.85
CA LEU A 438 -2.00 17.26 -2.54
C LEU A 438 -2.46 15.84 -2.17
N LEU A 439 -1.52 14.92 -1.89
CA LEU A 439 -1.79 13.48 -1.70
C LEU A 439 -1.89 13.10 -0.21
N ARG A 440 -2.56 13.91 0.60
CA ARG A 440 -2.71 13.64 2.04
C ARG A 440 -3.68 12.50 2.31
N GLN A 441 -3.54 11.88 3.49
CA GLN A 441 -4.46 10.82 3.93
C GLN A 441 -5.87 11.35 4.24
N ASP A 442 -5.99 12.60 4.69
CA ASP A 442 -7.26 13.26 5.06
C ASP A 442 -8.14 13.60 3.86
N ASN A 443 -7.56 13.71 2.66
CA ASN A 443 -8.26 14.14 1.45
C ASN A 443 -8.33 13.08 0.34
N ALA A 444 -8.11 11.82 0.65
CA ALA A 444 -8.15 10.78 -0.38
C ALA A 444 -9.55 10.61 -0.98
N ASP A 445 -10.59 10.80 -0.17
CA ASP A 445 -11.98 10.76 -0.63
C ASP A 445 -12.32 11.92 -1.60
N ASP A 446 -11.83 13.14 -1.36
CA ASP A 446 -12.06 14.26 -2.27
C ASP A 446 -11.48 13.99 -3.66
N ARG A 447 -10.31 13.34 -3.70
CA ARG A 447 -9.61 13.03 -4.94
C ARG A 447 -10.19 11.83 -5.69
N LEU A 448 -10.65 10.79 -4.97
CA LEU A 448 -10.90 9.47 -5.54
C LEU A 448 -12.35 8.99 -5.42
N THR A 449 -13.13 9.44 -4.44
CA THR A 449 -14.55 9.05 -4.34
C THR A 449 -15.39 9.52 -5.54
N PRO A 450 -15.13 10.66 -6.19
CA PRO A 450 -15.80 10.99 -7.45
C PRO A 450 -15.57 9.95 -8.56
N TYR A 451 -14.37 9.36 -8.64
CA TYR A 451 -14.11 8.23 -9.55
C TYR A 451 -14.87 6.99 -9.15
N ALA A 452 -14.90 6.65 -7.84
CA ALA A 452 -15.67 5.51 -7.35
C ALA A 452 -17.17 5.62 -7.67
N ILE A 453 -17.73 6.83 -7.56
CA ILE A 453 -19.13 7.10 -7.95
C ILE A 453 -19.34 6.88 -9.45
N LYS A 454 -18.45 7.41 -10.30
CA LYS A 454 -18.52 7.26 -11.76
C LYS A 454 -18.38 5.81 -12.21
N LEU A 455 -17.52 5.03 -11.53
CA LEU A 455 -17.28 3.62 -11.81
C LEU A 455 -18.36 2.69 -11.23
N GLY A 456 -19.28 3.20 -10.41
CA GLY A 456 -20.29 2.37 -9.73
C GLY A 456 -19.77 1.61 -8.52
N LEU A 457 -18.56 1.90 -8.03
CA LEU A 457 -17.93 1.26 -6.87
C LEU A 457 -18.36 1.87 -5.53
N ALA A 458 -18.82 3.13 -5.54
CA ALA A 458 -19.26 3.79 -4.32
C ALA A 458 -20.62 3.29 -3.87
N SER A 459 -20.69 2.71 -2.66
CA SER A 459 -21.95 2.37 -2.00
C SER A 459 -22.81 3.62 -1.76
N GLU A 460 -24.09 3.45 -1.52
CA GLU A 460 -24.99 4.55 -1.17
C GLU A 460 -24.53 5.26 0.11
N LEU A 461 -24.10 4.53 1.13
CA LEU A 461 -23.52 5.09 2.35
C LEU A 461 -22.32 5.99 2.03
N ARG A 462 -21.36 5.51 1.20
CA ARG A 462 -20.18 6.28 0.82
C ARG A 462 -20.55 7.56 0.08
N ARG A 463 -21.48 7.50 -0.88
CA ARG A 463 -21.95 8.68 -1.61
C ARG A 463 -22.56 9.72 -0.68
N ASN A 464 -23.45 9.28 0.20
CA ASN A 464 -24.14 10.17 1.13
C ASN A 464 -23.15 10.82 2.11
N ARG A 465 -22.23 10.07 2.69
CA ARG A 465 -21.20 10.58 3.60
C ARG A 465 -20.27 11.58 2.89
N PHE A 466 -19.80 11.23 1.71
CA PHE A 466 -18.94 12.11 0.90
C PHE A 466 -19.64 13.43 0.56
N THR A 467 -20.88 13.37 0.04
CA THR A 467 -21.64 14.58 -0.32
C THR A 467 -21.90 15.47 0.90
N TYR A 468 -22.28 14.86 2.03
CA TYR A 468 -22.49 15.59 3.29
C TYR A 468 -21.21 16.26 3.78
N LYS A 469 -20.10 15.55 3.80
CA LYS A 469 -18.79 16.05 4.24
C LYS A 469 -18.36 17.26 3.39
N GLU A 470 -18.41 17.13 2.06
CA GLU A 470 -18.05 18.21 1.14
C GLU A 470 -18.92 19.46 1.36
N GLN A 471 -20.22 19.27 1.49
CA GLN A 471 -21.14 20.38 1.77
C GLN A 471 -20.78 21.07 3.09
N MET A 472 -20.53 20.32 4.16
CA MET A 472 -20.21 20.89 5.47
C MET A 472 -18.86 21.61 5.47
N ILE A 473 -17.85 21.06 4.76
CA ILE A 473 -16.54 21.73 4.60
C ILE A 473 -16.73 23.12 3.96
N GLU A 474 -17.51 23.22 2.90
CA GLU A 474 -17.76 24.51 2.24
C GLU A 474 -18.59 25.47 3.10
N GLU A 475 -19.57 24.95 3.85
CA GLU A 475 -20.35 25.78 4.79
C GLU A 475 -19.48 26.33 5.93
N VAL A 476 -18.58 25.52 6.51
CA VAL A 476 -17.63 25.97 7.55
C VAL A 476 -16.68 27.02 6.98
N LYS A 477 -16.10 26.80 5.80
CA LYS A 477 -15.21 27.76 5.13
C LYS A 477 -15.95 29.07 4.84
N ALA A 478 -17.19 29.01 4.37
CA ALA A 478 -18.02 30.19 4.10
C ALA A 478 -18.33 30.97 5.38
N PHE A 479 -18.70 30.28 6.47
CA PHE A 479 -18.89 30.91 7.78
C PHE A 479 -17.62 31.63 8.23
N MET A 480 -16.45 30.97 8.17
CA MET A 480 -15.17 31.54 8.59
C MET A 480 -14.75 32.75 7.74
N ALA A 481 -15.10 32.78 6.45
CA ALA A 481 -14.84 33.91 5.56
C ALA A 481 -15.74 35.12 5.86
N GLN A 482 -16.94 34.89 6.40
CA GLN A 482 -17.92 35.93 6.69
C GLN A 482 -17.86 36.43 8.13
N TYR A 483 -17.57 35.54 9.09
CA TYR A 483 -17.59 35.87 10.49
C TYR A 483 -16.39 36.75 10.90
N SER A 484 -16.68 37.93 11.46
CA SER A 484 -15.68 38.89 11.92
C SER A 484 -15.46 38.74 13.44
N VAL A 485 -14.23 38.50 13.82
CA VAL A 485 -13.81 38.31 15.22
C VAL A 485 -13.24 39.60 15.79
N ARG A 486 -13.82 40.07 16.89
CA ARG A 486 -13.37 41.29 17.56
C ARG A 486 -12.25 41.01 18.58
N PRO A 487 -11.34 41.99 18.82
CA PRO A 487 -10.23 41.85 19.77
C PRO A 487 -10.63 41.40 21.18
N ASP A 488 -11.73 41.93 21.70
CA ASP A 488 -12.24 41.61 23.03
C ASP A 488 -12.62 40.16 23.25
N ARG A 489 -12.84 39.41 22.15
CA ARG A 489 -13.21 37.99 22.19
C ARG A 489 -12.05 37.03 22.18
N VAL A 490 -10.89 37.43 21.65
CA VAL A 490 -9.80 36.48 21.37
C VAL A 490 -8.44 36.92 21.91
N ASN A 491 -8.26 38.19 22.33
CA ASN A 491 -6.93 38.65 22.74
C ASN A 491 -6.39 37.89 23.97
N SER A 492 -7.23 37.50 24.90
CA SER A 492 -6.82 36.68 26.05
C SER A 492 -6.30 35.31 25.59
N LEU A 493 -6.97 34.65 24.61
CA LEU A 493 -6.49 33.41 24.00
C LEU A 493 -5.17 33.63 23.26
N LEU A 494 -5.06 34.69 22.47
CA LEU A 494 -3.85 35.01 21.72
C LEU A 494 -2.64 35.18 22.62
N GLU A 495 -2.80 35.91 23.71
CA GLU A 495 -1.75 36.11 24.73
C GLU A 495 -1.35 34.76 25.38
N GLN A 496 -2.32 33.93 25.75
CA GLN A 496 -2.07 32.59 26.31
C GLN A 496 -1.29 31.70 25.33
N GLN A 497 -1.57 31.80 24.02
CA GLN A 497 -0.87 31.04 22.98
C GLN A 497 0.45 31.72 22.55
N GLY A 498 0.82 32.86 23.16
CA GLY A 498 2.03 33.61 22.80
C GLY A 498 1.95 34.25 21.41
N GLU A 499 0.74 34.57 20.96
CA GLU A 499 0.44 35.28 19.71
C GLU A 499 0.18 36.76 19.97
N GLN A 500 0.38 37.60 18.96
CA GLN A 500 0.15 39.05 19.12
C GLN A 500 -1.35 39.37 19.19
N PRO A 501 -1.79 40.25 20.14
CA PRO A 501 -3.17 40.69 20.24
C PRO A 501 -3.65 41.38 18.96
N LEU A 502 -4.93 41.26 18.67
CA LEU A 502 -5.58 42.00 17.58
C LEU A 502 -5.78 43.46 17.98
N LYS A 503 -5.55 44.36 17.04
CA LYS A 503 -5.86 45.81 17.19
C LYS A 503 -7.25 46.17 16.64
N HIS A 504 -7.74 45.41 15.66
CA HIS A 504 -9.06 45.59 15.04
C HIS A 504 -9.64 44.22 14.69
N ALA A 505 -10.93 44.21 14.34
CA ALA A 505 -11.61 42.98 13.96
C ALA A 505 -11.05 42.42 12.65
N ILE A 506 -10.86 41.11 12.58
CA ILE A 506 -10.44 40.38 11.37
C ILE A 506 -11.38 39.22 11.12
N ARG A 507 -11.31 38.63 9.93
CA ARG A 507 -12.08 37.41 9.60
C ARG A 507 -11.56 36.20 10.35
N LEU A 508 -12.46 35.29 10.74
CA LEU A 508 -12.10 34.05 11.43
C LEU A 508 -11.09 33.21 10.64
N ARG A 509 -11.24 33.16 9.31
CA ARG A 509 -10.29 32.52 8.40
C ARG A 509 -8.87 33.10 8.53
N GLU A 510 -8.75 34.43 8.59
CA GLU A 510 -7.45 35.11 8.74
C GLU A 510 -6.83 34.87 10.12
N LEU A 511 -7.68 34.78 11.16
CA LEU A 511 -7.24 34.47 12.52
C LEU A 511 -6.65 33.06 12.60
N LEU A 512 -7.24 32.06 11.96
CA LEU A 512 -6.77 30.68 11.94
C LEU A 512 -5.41 30.50 11.22
N LEU A 513 -4.99 31.43 10.37
CA LEU A 513 -3.65 31.40 9.76
C LEU A 513 -2.51 31.55 10.77
N ARG A 514 -2.78 31.95 11.99
CA ARG A 514 -1.77 32.05 13.04
C ARG A 514 -1.29 30.65 13.46
N PRO A 515 0.03 30.41 13.51
CA PRO A 515 0.58 29.05 13.65
C PRO A 515 0.13 28.30 14.91
N ARG A 516 -0.02 29.02 16.03
CA ARG A 516 -0.32 28.41 17.33
C ARG A 516 -1.82 28.27 17.63
N LEU A 517 -2.68 28.77 16.77
CA LEU A 517 -4.13 28.61 16.91
C LEU A 517 -4.62 27.35 16.20
N THR A 518 -5.56 26.66 16.82
CA THR A 518 -6.32 25.56 16.22
C THR A 518 -7.80 25.90 16.17
N LEU A 519 -8.60 25.15 15.42
CA LEU A 519 -10.05 25.33 15.45
C LEU A 519 -10.62 25.06 16.85
N ASP A 520 -10.08 24.10 17.60
CA ASP A 520 -10.52 23.80 18.97
C ASP A 520 -10.34 25.00 19.88
N HIS A 521 -9.18 25.66 19.86
CA HIS A 521 -8.95 26.91 20.62
C HIS A 521 -9.99 27.98 20.29
N LEU A 522 -10.41 28.08 19.01
CA LEU A 522 -11.37 29.08 18.57
C LEU A 522 -12.83 28.70 18.91
N LEU A 523 -13.14 27.41 18.93
CA LEU A 523 -14.43 26.90 19.40
C LEU A 523 -14.66 27.21 20.87
N ASP A 524 -13.60 27.17 21.70
CA ASP A 524 -13.69 27.44 23.13
C ASP A 524 -14.06 28.89 23.45
N VAL A 525 -13.62 29.84 22.64
CA VAL A 525 -13.78 31.29 22.94
C VAL A 525 -14.80 32.00 22.04
N LEU A 526 -15.30 31.34 20.98
CA LEU A 526 -16.25 31.94 20.04
C LEU A 526 -17.60 31.20 20.01
N PRO A 527 -18.55 31.54 20.91
CA PRO A 527 -19.84 30.88 20.99
C PRO A 527 -20.63 30.82 19.67
N PRO A 528 -20.65 31.87 18.83
CA PRO A 528 -21.35 31.78 17.54
C PRO A 528 -20.76 30.74 16.59
N PHE A 529 -19.42 30.54 16.61
CA PHE A 529 -18.77 29.52 15.81
C PHE A 529 -19.05 28.13 16.40
N ARG A 530 -18.97 27.97 17.74
CA ARG A 530 -19.34 26.73 18.43
C ARG A 530 -20.77 26.31 18.06
N THR A 531 -21.75 27.20 18.22
CA THR A 531 -23.16 26.92 17.88
C THR A 531 -23.35 26.55 16.42
N PHE A 532 -22.54 27.10 15.51
CA PHE A 532 -22.58 26.71 14.10
C PHE A 532 -22.05 25.30 13.92
N VAL A 533 -20.88 24.95 14.50
CA VAL A 533 -20.25 23.64 14.39
C VAL A 533 -21.07 22.54 15.08
N GLU A 534 -21.78 22.84 16.18
CA GLU A 534 -22.68 21.90 16.86
C GLU A 534 -23.82 21.39 15.98
N LYS A 535 -24.15 22.06 14.89
CA LYS A 535 -25.13 21.61 13.90
C LYS A 535 -24.61 20.50 12.97
N ILE A 536 -23.29 20.27 12.94
CA ILE A 536 -22.69 19.20 12.18
C ILE A 536 -22.96 17.89 12.93
N VAL A 537 -23.81 17.05 12.36
CA VAL A 537 -24.35 15.85 13.01
C VAL A 537 -23.50 14.61 12.81
N SER A 538 -22.62 14.59 11.80
CA SER A 538 -21.76 13.45 11.47
C SER A 538 -20.39 13.94 10.96
N GLN A 539 -19.34 13.14 11.13
CA GLN A 539 -17.98 13.40 10.62
C GLN A 539 -17.37 14.76 11.10
N ARG A 540 -17.82 15.28 12.24
CA ARG A 540 -17.46 16.63 12.71
C ARG A 540 -15.95 16.82 12.82
N GLU A 541 -15.26 15.89 13.47
CA GLU A 541 -13.82 15.97 13.70
C GLU A 541 -13.04 15.94 12.38
N GLU A 542 -13.41 15.07 11.46
CA GLU A 542 -12.79 14.99 10.11
C GLU A 542 -13.02 16.28 9.31
N ILE A 543 -14.23 16.85 9.36
CA ILE A 543 -14.59 18.09 8.68
C ILE A 543 -13.74 19.24 9.22
N LEU A 544 -13.64 19.38 10.54
CA LEU A 544 -12.87 20.44 11.17
C LEU A 544 -11.37 20.30 10.91
N GLU A 545 -10.82 19.10 11.05
CA GLU A 545 -9.41 18.83 10.70
C GLU A 545 -9.11 19.22 9.26
N ARG A 546 -9.98 18.81 8.34
CA ARG A 546 -9.84 19.13 6.91
C ARG A 546 -9.88 20.62 6.65
N VAL A 547 -10.83 21.35 7.23
CA VAL A 547 -10.92 22.81 7.09
C VAL A 547 -9.70 23.51 7.67
N GLU A 548 -9.21 23.09 8.83
CA GLU A 548 -8.00 23.66 9.45
C GLU A 548 -6.78 23.48 8.53
N ILE A 549 -6.59 22.26 7.98
CA ILE A 549 -5.50 21.98 7.05
C ILE A 549 -5.62 22.83 5.78
N ASP A 550 -6.80 22.89 5.17
CA ASP A 550 -7.02 23.63 3.93
C ASP A 550 -6.76 25.14 4.12
N VAL A 551 -7.14 25.71 5.25
CA VAL A 551 -6.89 27.13 5.53
C VAL A 551 -5.41 27.39 5.79
N LYS A 552 -4.77 26.62 6.68
CA LYS A 552 -3.37 26.84 7.06
C LYS A 552 -2.38 26.54 5.96
N TYR A 553 -2.66 25.54 5.13
CA TYR A 553 -1.75 25.10 4.07
C TYR A 553 -2.15 25.61 2.68
N ALA A 554 -3.14 26.51 2.56
CA ALA A 554 -3.65 27.01 1.30
C ALA A 554 -2.56 27.44 0.30
N GLY A 555 -1.55 28.19 0.77
CA GLY A 555 -0.47 28.67 -0.10
C GLY A 555 0.49 27.57 -0.57
N TYR A 556 0.66 26.49 0.19
CA TYR A 556 1.45 25.32 -0.22
C TYR A 556 0.66 24.46 -1.20
N ILE A 557 -0.63 24.24 -0.92
CA ILE A 557 -1.55 23.48 -1.78
C ILE A 557 -1.61 24.12 -3.17
N GLU A 558 -1.80 25.44 -3.23
CA GLU A 558 -1.89 26.16 -4.50
C GLU A 558 -0.60 26.08 -5.33
N ARG A 559 0.58 26.18 -4.67
CA ARG A 559 1.88 26.05 -5.34
C ARG A 559 2.10 24.65 -5.91
N GLU A 560 1.80 23.61 -5.14
CA GLU A 560 1.92 22.22 -5.62
C GLU A 560 0.92 21.95 -6.76
N LYS A 561 -0.30 22.48 -6.69
CA LYS A 561 -1.30 22.37 -7.76
C LYS A 561 -0.79 22.94 -9.07
N GLN A 562 -0.21 24.15 -9.04
CA GLN A 562 0.41 24.74 -10.23
C GLN A 562 1.58 23.92 -10.79
N GLN A 563 2.37 23.29 -9.93
CA GLN A 563 3.43 22.38 -10.36
C GLN A 563 2.86 21.11 -10.99
N ALA A 564 1.83 20.52 -10.38
CA ALA A 564 1.13 19.36 -10.92
C ALA A 564 0.52 19.65 -12.30
N ASP A 565 -0.13 20.80 -12.48
CA ASP A 565 -0.70 21.23 -13.76
C ASP A 565 0.37 21.36 -14.86
N ARG A 566 1.58 21.82 -14.50
CA ARG A 566 2.71 21.87 -15.45
C ARG A 566 3.19 20.47 -15.82
N ALA A 567 3.30 19.56 -14.86
CA ALA A 567 3.68 18.17 -15.12
C ALA A 567 2.65 17.45 -16.01
N MET A 568 1.35 17.67 -15.78
CA MET A 568 0.28 17.10 -16.60
C MET A 568 0.34 17.52 -18.07
N ARG A 569 0.91 18.68 -18.41
CA ARG A 569 1.11 19.08 -19.81
C ARG A 569 2.05 18.14 -20.55
N LEU A 570 3.07 17.60 -19.90
CA LEU A 570 3.96 16.59 -20.48
C LEU A 570 3.27 15.23 -20.61
N GLU A 571 2.37 14.90 -19.69
CA GLU A 571 1.55 13.68 -19.76
C GLU A 571 0.53 13.73 -20.91
N SER A 572 0.08 14.90 -21.32
CA SER A 572 -0.86 15.04 -22.45
C SER A 572 -0.21 14.83 -23.82
N ILE A 573 1.13 14.76 -23.88
CA ILE A 573 1.87 14.55 -25.15
C ILE A 573 2.15 13.07 -25.30
N THR A 574 1.37 12.41 -26.16
CA THR A 574 1.47 10.97 -26.41
C THR A 574 2.61 10.62 -27.35
N LEU A 575 3.39 9.63 -27.00
CA LEU A 575 4.45 9.02 -27.83
C LEU A 575 3.88 7.85 -28.64
N GLY A 576 3.16 6.94 -28.00
CA GLY A 576 2.61 5.74 -28.61
C GLY A 576 3.68 4.91 -29.33
N ASN A 577 3.26 4.18 -30.35
CA ASN A 577 4.14 3.39 -31.22
C ASN A 577 4.68 4.18 -32.43
N ARG A 578 4.79 5.51 -32.32
CA ARG A 578 5.16 6.39 -33.45
C ARG A 578 6.64 6.32 -33.82
N PHE A 579 7.49 5.89 -32.88
CA PHE A 579 8.94 5.98 -33.04
C PHE A 579 9.62 4.61 -33.02
N ASP A 580 10.53 4.40 -33.96
CA ASP A 580 11.58 3.41 -33.84
C ASP A 580 12.75 4.06 -33.08
N TYR A 581 12.74 3.89 -31.74
CA TYR A 581 13.71 4.56 -30.87
C TYR A 581 15.17 4.18 -31.17
N LEU A 582 15.42 2.95 -31.66
CA LEU A 582 16.79 2.51 -31.96
C LEU A 582 17.37 3.25 -33.16
N SER A 583 16.55 3.72 -34.08
CA SER A 583 16.97 4.48 -35.28
C SER A 583 17.18 5.99 -35.04
N LEU A 584 16.75 6.53 -33.89
CA LEU A 584 16.83 7.95 -33.58
C LEU A 584 18.22 8.37 -33.10
N GLU A 585 19.16 8.66 -34.02
CA GLU A 585 20.56 9.01 -33.71
C GLU A 585 20.72 10.26 -32.86
N GLN A 586 19.72 11.15 -32.83
CA GLN A 586 19.70 12.37 -32.02
C GLN A 586 19.55 12.10 -30.52
N LEU A 587 19.07 10.89 -30.15
CA LEU A 587 19.00 10.47 -28.75
C LEU A 587 20.30 9.79 -28.32
N SER A 588 20.60 9.87 -27.02
CA SER A 588 21.71 9.10 -26.44
C SER A 588 21.50 7.59 -26.62
N THR A 589 22.57 6.82 -26.70
CA THR A 589 22.50 5.36 -26.85
C THR A 589 21.71 4.72 -25.70
N GLU A 590 21.91 5.20 -24.47
CA GLU A 590 21.19 4.73 -23.29
C GLU A 590 19.69 5.04 -23.41
N ALA A 591 19.32 6.26 -23.79
CA ALA A 591 17.92 6.65 -23.96
C ALA A 591 17.24 5.80 -25.05
N ARG A 592 17.89 5.59 -26.19
CA ARG A 592 17.34 4.73 -27.28
C ARG A 592 16.99 3.34 -26.78
N GLN A 593 17.93 2.67 -26.11
CA GLN A 593 17.73 1.33 -25.58
C GLN A 593 16.63 1.25 -24.54
N LYS A 594 16.58 2.22 -23.62
CA LYS A 594 15.58 2.27 -22.56
C LYS A 594 14.18 2.62 -23.06
N LEU A 595 14.08 3.59 -23.97
CA LEU A 595 12.81 3.95 -24.59
C LEU A 595 12.24 2.81 -25.43
N ASP A 596 13.09 2.09 -26.17
CA ASP A 596 12.69 0.93 -26.96
C ASP A 596 12.21 -0.23 -26.08
N ARG A 597 12.92 -0.48 -24.95
CA ARG A 597 12.57 -1.53 -23.98
C ARG A 597 11.26 -1.22 -23.25
N ILE A 598 11.08 0.02 -22.78
CA ILE A 598 9.98 0.42 -21.88
C ILE A 598 8.74 0.82 -22.68
N ARG A 599 8.92 1.46 -23.85
CA ARG A 599 7.84 1.95 -24.71
C ARG A 599 6.86 2.85 -23.93
N PRO A 600 7.33 4.01 -23.41
CA PRO A 600 6.48 4.93 -22.65
C PRO A 600 5.36 5.49 -23.53
N GLU A 601 4.18 5.72 -22.95
CA GLU A 601 3.02 6.22 -23.68
C GLU A 601 3.05 7.74 -23.84
N THR A 602 3.72 8.45 -22.91
CA THR A 602 3.76 9.91 -22.86
C THR A 602 5.18 10.46 -22.71
N ILE A 603 5.36 11.73 -23.04
CA ILE A 603 6.61 12.46 -22.78
C ILE A 603 6.91 12.54 -21.28
N GLY A 604 5.86 12.70 -20.45
CA GLY A 604 6.02 12.70 -19.00
C GLY A 604 6.59 11.39 -18.48
N GLN A 605 6.09 10.25 -18.95
CA GLN A 605 6.65 8.94 -18.63
C GLN A 605 8.10 8.79 -19.11
N ALA A 606 8.38 9.18 -20.36
CA ALA A 606 9.74 9.14 -20.91
C ALA A 606 10.73 9.93 -20.05
N ALA A 607 10.34 11.10 -19.56
CA ALA A 607 11.16 11.96 -18.72
C ALA A 607 11.50 11.35 -17.34
N ARG A 608 10.72 10.38 -16.86
CA ARG A 608 10.96 9.69 -15.59
C ARG A 608 11.80 8.42 -15.72
N ILE A 609 12.09 7.98 -16.93
CA ILE A 609 12.92 6.80 -17.17
C ILE A 609 14.37 7.14 -16.79
N PRO A 610 15.00 6.44 -15.84
CA PRO A 610 16.39 6.65 -15.48
C PRO A 610 17.32 6.48 -16.70
N GLY A 611 18.14 7.48 -17.02
CA GLY A 611 19.04 7.49 -18.18
C GLY A 611 18.47 8.15 -19.44
N VAL A 612 17.23 8.63 -19.41
CA VAL A 612 16.70 9.57 -20.39
C VAL A 612 16.96 10.99 -19.90
N SER A 613 17.77 11.73 -20.61
CA SER A 613 18.21 13.07 -20.21
C SER A 613 17.19 14.17 -20.62
N PRO A 614 17.26 15.38 -20.01
CA PRO A 614 16.46 16.52 -20.47
C PRO A 614 16.70 16.87 -21.95
N HIS A 615 17.90 16.60 -22.48
CA HIS A 615 18.20 16.78 -23.90
C HIS A 615 17.39 15.78 -24.75
N ASP A 616 17.39 14.49 -24.36
CA ASP A 616 16.61 13.47 -25.08
C ASP A 616 15.11 13.82 -25.09
N ILE A 617 14.59 14.35 -23.97
CA ILE A 617 13.19 14.82 -23.90
C ILE A 617 12.94 16.00 -24.85
N SER A 618 13.89 16.95 -24.94
CA SER A 618 13.76 18.06 -25.88
C SER A 618 13.72 17.57 -27.34
N VAL A 619 14.54 16.59 -27.69
CA VAL A 619 14.50 15.94 -29.01
C VAL A 619 13.14 15.30 -29.26
N LEU A 620 12.61 14.54 -28.30
CA LEU A 620 11.30 13.89 -28.44
C LEU A 620 10.18 14.92 -28.58
N LEU A 621 10.22 16.05 -27.86
CA LEU A 621 9.26 17.14 -27.99
C LEU A 621 9.25 17.72 -29.41
N VAL A 622 10.44 17.99 -29.97
CA VAL A 622 10.58 18.48 -31.36
C VAL A 622 10.00 17.46 -32.36
N LEU A 623 10.29 16.16 -32.17
CA LEU A 623 9.76 15.09 -33.02
C LEU A 623 8.23 14.94 -32.90
N CYS A 624 7.65 15.34 -31.77
CA CYS A 624 6.20 15.43 -31.57
C CYS A 624 5.57 16.72 -32.10
N GLY A 625 6.35 17.64 -32.70
CA GLY A 625 5.88 18.92 -33.23
C GLY A 625 5.57 19.97 -32.14
N ARG A 626 6.31 19.94 -31.03
CA ARG A 626 6.16 20.85 -29.89
C ARG A 626 7.43 21.64 -29.61
#